data_17fc688d21dd607a40bbc3fb6b8a9604
#
_entry.id   17fc688d21dd607a40bbc3fb6b8a9604
#
_cell.length_a   1.000
_cell.length_b   1.000
_cell.length_c   1.000
_cell.angle_alpha   90.00
_cell.angle_beta   90.00
_cell.angle_gamma   90.00
#
_symmetry.space_group_name_H-M   'P 1'
#
loop_
_entity.id
_entity.type
_entity.pdbx_description
1 polymer ?
#
loop_
_entity_poly.entity_id
_entity_poly.type
_entity_poly.pdbx_seq_one_letter_code
_entity_poly.pdbx_strand_id
1 'polypeptide(L)'
;MAEVKVPELAESITEGTIAEWLKQVGDTVEKGEAILELETDKVNVEVVSEEEGTIQELLAEEGDTVEVGQAIAVVGEGGAAQPSSDDSKADSKDASDQSEQQASDKQAQKEEKSSSDKESQSSSSNERINATPSARRAAREKGISLSEVNGKANDVVRKEDVERGSQQKSTGAAPSKEKEAAAPQAPKTPSKPVIREKMSRRKQTAAKKLLEVSNNTAMLTTFNEVDMTNVMALRKRKKDKFMEDHDGTKLGFMSFFTKAAVAALKRYPEVNAEIDGDYMVTKQYYDIGIAVSTPGGLLVPNVRDCDKKNFAEIEQEIANLATKARDNKLTLDDMMNGSFTITNGGIFGSMMSTPIINGSQAAILGMHSIITRPVAIDQDTIENRPMMYIALSYDHRIIDGKEAVSFLKMIKELIENPEDLLLES
;
A
#
# COMPACT_ATOMS: atom_id res chain seq x y z
N MET A 1 -21.60 -12.30 -34.28
CA MET A 1 -21.03 -11.34 -33.33
C MET A 1 -20.63 -12.13 -32.09
N ALA A 2 -19.40 -12.14 -31.73
CA ALA A 2 -18.88 -12.76 -30.53
C ALA A 2 -18.56 -11.66 -29.50
N GLU A 3 -18.88 -11.88 -28.23
CA GLU A 3 -18.52 -10.97 -27.16
C GLU A 3 -17.16 -11.39 -26.60
N VAL A 4 -16.21 -10.49 -26.56
CA VAL A 4 -14.95 -10.70 -25.85
C VAL A 4 -15.19 -10.39 -24.38
N LYS A 5 -14.89 -11.38 -23.52
CA LYS A 5 -15.08 -11.28 -22.07
C LYS A 5 -13.76 -11.24 -21.35
N VAL A 6 -13.76 -10.64 -20.17
CA VAL A 6 -12.61 -10.68 -19.27
C VAL A 6 -12.36 -12.13 -18.85
N PRO A 7 -11.18 -12.72 -19.14
CA PRO A 7 -10.86 -14.07 -18.74
C PRO A 7 -10.73 -14.22 -17.22
N GLU A 8 -10.67 -15.44 -16.71
CA GLU A 8 -10.33 -15.68 -15.32
C GLU A 8 -8.93 -15.13 -15.03
N LEU A 9 -8.90 -14.10 -14.21
CA LEU A 9 -7.67 -13.51 -13.68
C LEU A 9 -7.24 -14.39 -12.50
N ALA A 10 -5.97 -14.69 -12.29
CA ALA A 10 -5.43 -15.60 -11.28
C ALA A 10 -6.21 -15.69 -9.96
N GLU A 11 -6.05 -16.76 -9.17
CA GLU A 11 -6.76 -17.00 -7.90
C GLU A 11 -6.79 -15.74 -7.02
N SER A 12 -7.97 -15.31 -6.63
CA SER A 12 -8.26 -14.13 -5.79
C SER A 12 -8.36 -12.76 -6.51
N ILE A 13 -8.34 -12.68 -7.84
CA ILE A 13 -8.55 -11.44 -8.57
C ILE A 13 -9.92 -11.48 -9.25
N THR A 14 -10.87 -10.68 -8.78
CA THR A 14 -12.26 -10.65 -9.28
C THR A 14 -12.54 -9.49 -10.21
N GLU A 15 -11.66 -8.48 -10.26
CA GLU A 15 -11.82 -7.26 -11.05
C GLU A 15 -10.48 -6.72 -11.56
N GLY A 16 -10.47 -6.02 -12.70
CA GLY A 16 -9.33 -5.31 -13.27
C GLY A 16 -9.74 -3.93 -13.76
N THR A 17 -8.78 -3.04 -13.99
CA THR A 17 -9.01 -1.74 -14.63
C THR A 17 -8.37 -1.75 -16.01
N ILE A 18 -9.08 -1.30 -17.03
CA ILE A 18 -8.53 -1.19 -18.39
C ILE A 18 -7.40 -0.15 -18.37
N ALA A 19 -6.17 -0.61 -18.60
CA ALA A 19 -4.98 0.25 -18.60
C ALA A 19 -4.83 0.95 -19.95
N GLU A 20 -4.90 0.19 -21.04
CA GLU A 20 -4.76 0.67 -22.40
C GLU A 20 -5.46 -0.27 -23.39
N TRP A 21 -6.11 0.28 -24.39
CA TRP A 21 -6.62 -0.46 -25.53
C TRP A 21 -5.54 -0.58 -26.61
N LEU A 22 -5.13 -1.81 -26.91
CA LEU A 22 -4.13 -2.10 -27.97
C LEU A 22 -4.76 -2.06 -29.37
N LYS A 23 -6.08 -2.15 -29.44
CA LYS A 23 -6.88 -2.15 -30.69
C LYS A 23 -8.05 -1.17 -30.56
N GLN A 24 -8.47 -0.61 -31.69
CA GLN A 24 -9.57 0.35 -31.75
C GLN A 24 -10.76 -0.22 -32.53
N VAL A 25 -11.93 0.44 -32.45
CA VAL A 25 -13.10 0.09 -33.23
C VAL A 25 -12.75 0.17 -34.72
N GLY A 26 -12.97 -0.92 -35.44
CA GLY A 26 -12.61 -1.07 -36.84
C GLY A 26 -11.33 -1.84 -37.13
N ASP A 27 -10.52 -2.14 -36.10
CA ASP A 27 -9.32 -2.95 -36.24
C ASP A 27 -9.68 -4.45 -36.37
N THR A 28 -8.90 -5.16 -37.18
CA THR A 28 -9.02 -6.61 -37.30
C THR A 28 -8.16 -7.28 -36.25
N VAL A 29 -8.70 -8.30 -35.61
CA VAL A 29 -8.03 -9.10 -34.61
C VAL A 29 -8.01 -10.57 -35.01
N GLU A 30 -6.89 -11.24 -34.75
CA GLU A 30 -6.74 -12.69 -34.92
C GLU A 30 -7.03 -13.41 -33.60
N LYS A 31 -7.41 -14.69 -33.70
CA LYS A 31 -7.60 -15.50 -32.50
C LYS A 31 -6.31 -15.62 -31.70
N GLY A 32 -6.35 -15.20 -30.44
CA GLY A 32 -5.20 -15.18 -29.53
C GLY A 32 -4.39 -13.88 -29.56
N GLU A 33 -4.82 -12.87 -30.33
CA GLU A 33 -4.19 -11.55 -30.36
C GLU A 33 -4.66 -10.69 -29.20
N ALA A 34 -3.72 -9.99 -28.55
CA ALA A 34 -4.00 -9.08 -27.43
C ALA A 34 -4.78 -7.85 -27.90
N ILE A 35 -5.91 -7.55 -27.26
CA ILE A 35 -6.79 -6.44 -27.58
C ILE A 35 -6.73 -5.30 -26.57
N LEU A 36 -6.45 -5.61 -25.31
CA LEU A 36 -6.27 -4.61 -24.25
C LEU A 36 -5.39 -5.14 -23.13
N GLU A 37 -4.85 -4.23 -22.32
CA GLU A 37 -4.12 -4.52 -21.09
C GLU A 37 -4.98 -4.15 -19.88
N LEU A 38 -5.18 -5.12 -18.97
CA LEU A 38 -5.85 -4.93 -17.68
C LEU A 38 -4.81 -4.72 -16.58
N GLU A 39 -4.91 -3.61 -15.87
CA GLU A 39 -4.16 -3.35 -14.62
C GLU A 39 -4.93 -3.98 -13.46
N THR A 40 -4.31 -4.94 -12.77
CA THR A 40 -4.83 -5.52 -11.53
C THR A 40 -4.05 -4.98 -10.33
N ASP A 41 -4.41 -5.39 -9.13
CA ASP A 41 -3.70 -4.97 -7.91
C ASP A 41 -2.29 -5.59 -7.78
N LYS A 42 -1.96 -6.60 -8.58
CA LYS A 42 -0.71 -7.36 -8.50
C LYS A 42 0.10 -7.33 -9.79
N VAL A 43 -0.52 -7.59 -10.93
CA VAL A 43 0.14 -7.70 -12.24
C VAL A 43 -0.76 -7.15 -13.34
N ASN A 44 -0.16 -6.74 -14.47
CA ASN A 44 -0.92 -6.46 -15.68
C ASN A 44 -1.19 -7.77 -16.42
N VAL A 45 -2.38 -7.88 -16.97
CA VAL A 45 -2.84 -9.05 -17.73
C VAL A 45 -3.31 -8.58 -19.10
N GLU A 46 -2.77 -9.17 -20.15
CA GLU A 46 -3.25 -8.94 -21.51
C GLU A 46 -4.50 -9.79 -21.75
N VAL A 47 -5.57 -9.14 -22.24
CA VAL A 47 -6.78 -9.83 -22.68
C VAL A 47 -6.68 -10.08 -24.16
N VAL A 48 -6.80 -11.34 -24.55
CA VAL A 48 -6.69 -11.80 -25.93
C VAL A 48 -8.08 -12.08 -26.52
N SER A 49 -8.23 -11.91 -27.83
CA SER A 49 -9.46 -12.29 -28.52
C SER A 49 -9.56 -13.81 -28.62
N GLU A 50 -10.71 -14.39 -28.25
CA GLU A 50 -11.00 -15.81 -28.46
C GLU A 50 -11.46 -16.12 -29.88
N GLU A 51 -11.87 -15.11 -30.64
CA GLU A 51 -12.39 -15.21 -32.00
C GLU A 51 -11.64 -14.27 -32.94
N GLU A 52 -11.59 -14.62 -34.23
CA GLU A 52 -11.08 -13.74 -35.29
C GLU A 52 -12.19 -12.84 -35.85
N GLY A 53 -11.90 -11.58 -36.17
CA GLY A 53 -12.88 -10.67 -36.74
C GLY A 53 -12.49 -9.20 -36.60
N THR A 54 -13.45 -8.30 -36.81
CA THR A 54 -13.26 -6.86 -36.66
C THR A 54 -13.96 -6.37 -35.39
N ILE A 55 -13.30 -5.54 -34.60
CA ILE A 55 -13.90 -4.91 -33.41
C ILE A 55 -14.98 -3.93 -33.87
N GLN A 56 -16.23 -4.19 -33.49
CA GLN A 56 -17.38 -3.38 -33.86
C GLN A 56 -17.70 -2.32 -32.82
N GLU A 57 -17.55 -2.66 -31.54
CA GLU A 57 -17.88 -1.77 -30.42
C GLU A 57 -17.02 -2.10 -29.21
N LEU A 58 -16.60 -1.06 -28.49
CA LEU A 58 -15.96 -1.15 -27.18
C LEU A 58 -17.00 -0.82 -26.13
N LEU A 59 -17.24 -1.74 -25.20
CA LEU A 59 -18.27 -1.62 -24.16
C LEU A 59 -17.75 -0.98 -22.87
N ALA A 60 -16.45 -0.67 -22.80
CA ALA A 60 -15.83 -0.02 -21.67
C ALA A 60 -14.70 0.92 -22.15
N GLU A 61 -14.44 1.97 -21.41
CA GLU A 61 -13.41 2.98 -21.72
C GLU A 61 -12.12 2.73 -20.92
N GLU A 62 -11.01 3.33 -21.37
CA GLU A 62 -9.76 3.33 -20.60
C GLU A 62 -9.97 3.92 -19.21
N GLY A 63 -9.50 3.20 -18.19
CA GLY A 63 -9.67 3.57 -16.78
C GLY A 63 -10.95 3.04 -16.12
N ASP A 64 -11.81 2.30 -16.85
CA ASP A 64 -12.97 1.63 -16.26
C ASP A 64 -12.57 0.34 -15.56
N THR A 65 -13.29 0.03 -14.48
CA THR A 65 -13.13 -1.23 -13.75
C THR A 65 -14.10 -2.25 -14.30
N VAL A 66 -13.59 -3.41 -14.70
CA VAL A 66 -14.34 -4.53 -15.28
C VAL A 66 -14.18 -5.78 -14.42
N GLU A 67 -15.24 -6.58 -14.30
CA GLU A 67 -15.25 -7.82 -13.55
C GLU A 67 -14.94 -9.02 -14.44
N VAL A 68 -14.46 -10.12 -13.84
CA VAL A 68 -14.24 -11.40 -14.55
C VAL A 68 -15.56 -11.87 -15.17
N GLY A 69 -15.51 -12.21 -16.48
CA GLY A 69 -16.69 -12.63 -17.26
C GLY A 69 -17.51 -11.48 -17.84
N GLN A 70 -17.20 -10.21 -17.54
CA GLN A 70 -17.87 -9.05 -18.14
C GLN A 70 -17.47 -8.91 -19.60
N ALA A 71 -18.43 -8.64 -20.48
CA ALA A 71 -18.20 -8.32 -21.88
C ALA A 71 -17.54 -6.92 -21.99
N ILE A 72 -16.46 -6.82 -22.75
CA ILE A 72 -15.64 -5.60 -22.91
C ILE A 72 -15.60 -5.10 -24.35
N ALA A 73 -15.74 -5.98 -25.32
CA ALA A 73 -15.79 -5.62 -26.73
C ALA A 73 -16.69 -6.60 -27.52
N VAL A 74 -17.14 -6.19 -28.67
CA VAL A 74 -17.89 -7.01 -29.63
C VAL A 74 -17.07 -7.17 -30.90
N VAL A 75 -16.81 -8.41 -31.28
CA VAL A 75 -16.10 -8.79 -32.51
C VAL A 75 -17.08 -9.44 -33.47
N GLY A 76 -17.07 -9.04 -34.74
CA GLY A 76 -17.95 -9.58 -35.78
C GLY A 76 -17.28 -9.68 -37.12
N GLU A 77 -17.83 -10.52 -38.02
CA GLU A 77 -17.37 -10.59 -39.42
C GLU A 77 -17.62 -9.27 -40.14
N GLY A 78 -16.59 -8.72 -40.79
CA GLY A 78 -16.44 -7.36 -41.28
C GLY A 78 -17.61 -6.78 -42.06
N GLY A 79 -17.96 -5.56 -41.69
CA GLY A 79 -18.87 -4.69 -42.42
C GLY A 79 -18.85 -3.30 -41.81
N ALA A 80 -18.31 -2.33 -42.56
CA ALA A 80 -18.28 -0.92 -42.19
C ALA A 80 -19.68 -0.39 -41.88
N ALA A 81 -19.88 0.15 -40.66
CA ALA A 81 -21.09 0.86 -40.29
C ALA A 81 -20.77 2.28 -39.80
N GLN A 82 -21.37 3.26 -40.48
CA GLN A 82 -21.45 4.67 -40.10
C GLN A 82 -22.24 4.89 -38.80
N PRO A 83 -22.02 5.98 -38.09
CA PRO A 83 -22.72 6.28 -36.85
C PRO A 83 -24.13 6.81 -37.12
N SER A 84 -25.12 6.28 -36.45
CA SER A 84 -26.45 6.88 -36.35
C SER A 84 -26.84 7.06 -34.89
N SER A 85 -27.04 8.34 -34.58
CA SER A 85 -27.75 8.85 -33.41
C SER A 85 -29.22 8.47 -33.44
N ASP A 86 -29.80 8.24 -32.32
CA ASP A 86 -31.08 8.78 -31.82
C ASP A 86 -31.97 7.76 -31.07
N ASP A 87 -32.18 8.06 -29.86
CA ASP A 87 -33.41 8.32 -29.09
C ASP A 87 -34.49 7.26 -28.96
N SER A 88 -34.96 7.20 -27.70
CA SER A 88 -36.28 6.89 -27.19
C SER A 88 -36.62 5.49 -26.66
N LYS A 89 -36.70 5.51 -25.35
CA LYS A 89 -37.90 5.31 -24.50
C LYS A 89 -38.71 4.02 -24.55
N ALA A 90 -38.93 3.59 -23.33
CA ALA A 90 -40.11 2.98 -22.69
C ALA A 90 -40.31 1.46 -22.90
N ASP A 91 -40.62 0.73 -21.97
CA ASP A 91 -41.50 0.69 -20.83
C ASP A 91 -41.91 -0.79 -20.56
N SER A 92 -41.99 -1.08 -19.28
CA SER A 92 -42.96 -1.91 -18.60
C SER A 92 -42.88 -3.43 -18.57
N LYS A 93 -42.89 -3.88 -17.34
CA LYS A 93 -43.76 -4.87 -16.69
C LYS A 93 -43.54 -6.34 -17.06
N ASP A 94 -43.73 -7.27 -16.20
CA ASP A 94 -44.35 -7.46 -14.88
C ASP A 94 -44.12 -8.92 -14.42
N ALA A 95 -44.17 -9.08 -13.12
CA ALA A 95 -44.84 -10.13 -12.37
C ALA A 95 -44.15 -11.48 -12.10
N SER A 96 -43.89 -11.65 -10.83
CA SER A 96 -44.47 -12.65 -9.92
C SER A 96 -44.00 -14.09 -10.08
N ASP A 97 -43.85 -14.91 -9.10
CA ASP A 97 -44.49 -15.07 -7.82
C ASP A 97 -43.79 -16.18 -6.99
N GLN A 98 -43.79 -16.03 -5.67
CA GLN A 98 -44.04 -17.01 -4.61
C GLN A 98 -43.26 -18.34 -4.63
N SER A 99 -42.85 -18.94 -3.55
CA SER A 99 -43.37 -19.01 -2.18
C SER A 99 -42.46 -19.89 -1.30
N GLU A 100 -42.38 -19.50 -0.05
CA GLU A 100 -42.71 -20.24 1.16
C GLU A 100 -41.87 -21.43 1.59
N GLN A 101 -41.41 -21.34 2.77
CA GLN A 101 -41.82 -21.76 4.15
C GLN A 101 -40.99 -22.95 4.59
N GLN A 102 -40.60 -23.19 5.77
CA GLN A 102 -40.94 -23.04 7.19
C GLN A 102 -39.77 -23.60 8.01
N ALA A 103 -39.29 -23.00 9.04
CA ALA A 103 -39.74 -22.94 10.42
C ALA A 103 -39.46 -24.20 11.27
N SER A 104 -39.06 -23.92 12.44
CA SER A 104 -39.28 -24.50 13.76
C SER A 104 -38.01 -25.08 14.41
N ASP A 105 -37.73 -24.84 15.59
CA ASP A 105 -38.31 -24.40 16.86
C ASP A 105 -37.64 -25.18 18.03
N LYS A 106 -37.53 -24.50 19.14
CA LYS A 106 -37.54 -24.91 20.55
C LYS A 106 -36.24 -25.24 21.25
N GLN A 107 -35.93 -24.44 22.21
CA GLN A 107 -36.28 -24.44 23.67
C GLN A 107 -35.29 -25.28 24.51
N ALA A 108 -34.92 -24.99 25.70
CA ALA A 108 -35.14 -23.96 26.71
C ALA A 108 -34.33 -24.30 27.99
N GLN A 109 -34.12 -23.29 28.82
CA GLN A 109 -34.08 -23.35 30.31
C GLN A 109 -32.82 -23.90 30.96
N LYS A 110 -32.32 -23.44 32.07
CA LYS A 110 -32.73 -22.49 33.11
C LYS A 110 -31.62 -22.36 34.16
N GLU A 111 -31.54 -21.17 34.77
CA GLU A 111 -31.28 -20.82 36.18
C GLU A 111 -29.90 -21.21 36.78
N GLU A 112 -29.25 -20.46 37.61
CA GLU A 112 -29.59 -19.38 38.54
C GLU A 112 -28.34 -18.66 39.09
N LYS A 113 -28.51 -17.34 39.37
CA LYS A 113 -28.00 -16.49 40.42
C LYS A 113 -26.55 -16.54 40.90
N SER A 114 -25.88 -15.42 40.91
CA SER A 114 -25.71 -14.54 42.10
C SER A 114 -24.74 -13.39 41.83
N SER A 115 -25.28 -12.20 42.00
CA SER A 115 -24.75 -10.90 42.49
C SER A 115 -23.24 -10.66 42.59
N SER A 116 -22.77 -9.59 41.94
CA SER A 116 -22.30 -8.39 42.63
C SER A 116 -21.80 -7.31 41.64
N ASP A 117 -22.22 -6.10 41.90
CA ASP A 117 -21.91 -4.82 41.29
C ASP A 117 -20.48 -4.64 40.74
N LYS A 118 -20.41 -4.11 39.51
CA LYS A 118 -19.60 -2.90 39.21
C LYS A 118 -19.95 -2.35 37.84
N GLU A 119 -20.24 -1.07 37.86
CA GLU A 119 -20.46 -0.17 36.74
C GLU A 119 -19.48 -0.38 35.58
N SER A 120 -20.02 -0.55 34.39
CA SER A 120 -19.31 -0.27 33.14
C SER A 120 -20.05 0.83 32.39
N GLN A 121 -19.44 1.97 32.40
CA GLN A 121 -19.82 3.15 31.62
C GLN A 121 -19.60 2.85 30.14
N SER A 122 -20.70 2.85 29.40
CA SER A 122 -20.64 2.98 27.93
C SER A 122 -20.31 4.44 27.59
N SER A 123 -19.16 4.66 26.99
CA SER A 123 -18.73 5.96 26.49
C SER A 123 -19.38 6.26 25.15
N SER A 124 -20.51 6.97 25.18
CA SER A 124 -20.93 7.80 24.05
C SER A 124 -20.23 9.16 24.19
N SER A 125 -19.52 9.59 23.16
CA SER A 125 -18.86 10.90 23.06
C SER A 125 -19.91 12.02 23.11
N ASN A 126 -20.19 12.52 24.32
CA ASN A 126 -20.88 13.76 24.55
C ASN A 126 -19.85 14.80 24.96
N GLU A 127 -19.64 15.82 24.13
CA GLU A 127 -19.00 17.06 24.53
C GLU A 127 -19.67 17.57 25.81
N ARG A 128 -18.90 17.66 26.90
CA ARG A 128 -19.38 18.09 28.18
C ARG A 128 -19.62 19.60 28.10
N ILE A 129 -20.86 20.01 27.81
CA ILE A 129 -21.26 21.41 27.86
C ILE A 129 -21.22 21.87 29.33
N ASN A 130 -20.38 22.86 29.62
CA ASN A 130 -20.29 23.46 30.93
C ASN A 130 -21.57 24.28 31.24
N ALA A 131 -22.42 23.74 32.11
CA ALA A 131 -23.67 24.39 32.50
C ALA A 131 -23.82 24.35 34.02
N THR A 132 -24.35 25.47 34.61
CA THR A 132 -24.61 25.53 36.04
C THR A 132 -25.67 24.54 36.48
N PRO A 133 -25.67 24.06 37.74
CA PRO A 133 -26.68 23.11 38.24
C PRO A 133 -28.13 23.63 38.07
N SER A 134 -28.34 24.95 38.22
CA SER A 134 -29.61 25.61 37.99
C SER A 134 -30.04 25.60 36.51
N ALA A 135 -29.10 25.76 35.57
CA ALA A 135 -29.36 25.69 34.14
C ALA A 135 -29.77 24.26 33.72
N ARG A 136 -29.10 23.24 34.26
CA ARG A 136 -29.43 21.83 34.01
C ARG A 136 -30.83 21.45 34.51
N ARG A 137 -31.23 22.02 35.68
CA ARG A 137 -32.54 21.81 36.23
C ARG A 137 -33.61 22.50 35.39
N ALA A 138 -33.44 23.77 35.02
CA ALA A 138 -34.34 24.53 34.17
C ALA A 138 -34.49 23.91 32.76
N ALA A 139 -33.41 23.41 32.18
CA ALA A 139 -33.44 22.70 30.88
C ALA A 139 -34.25 21.42 30.96
N ARG A 140 -34.13 20.62 32.03
CA ARG A 140 -34.91 19.40 32.28
C ARG A 140 -36.41 19.70 32.52
N GLU A 141 -36.71 20.75 33.29
CA GLU A 141 -38.11 21.20 33.56
C GLU A 141 -38.82 21.68 32.29
N LYS A 142 -38.07 22.29 31.35
CA LYS A 142 -38.64 22.86 30.12
C LYS A 142 -38.44 21.96 28.89
N GLY A 143 -37.83 20.77 29.02
CA GLY A 143 -37.62 19.80 27.93
C GLY A 143 -36.69 20.34 26.84
N ILE A 144 -35.73 21.22 27.16
CA ILE A 144 -34.79 21.83 26.20
C ILE A 144 -33.44 21.16 26.34
N SER A 145 -32.83 20.74 25.19
CA SER A 145 -31.47 20.23 25.18
C SER A 145 -30.48 21.39 25.42
N LEU A 146 -29.49 21.17 26.31
CA LEU A 146 -28.45 22.17 26.58
C LEU A 146 -27.59 22.48 25.37
N SER A 147 -27.57 21.58 24.36
CA SER A 147 -26.91 21.78 23.07
C SER A 147 -27.65 22.74 22.12
N GLU A 148 -28.94 23.00 22.38
CA GLU A 148 -29.76 23.92 21.59
C GLU A 148 -29.71 25.36 22.14
N VAL A 149 -29.15 25.54 23.35
CA VAL A 149 -28.98 26.86 23.98
C VAL A 149 -27.63 27.41 23.53
N ASN A 150 -27.65 28.36 22.60
CA ASN A 150 -26.48 28.96 21.96
C ASN A 150 -25.69 29.82 22.96
N GLY A 151 -24.81 29.18 23.74
CA GLY A 151 -23.77 29.85 24.50
C GLY A 151 -22.57 30.14 23.59
N LYS A 152 -22.00 31.34 23.65
CA LYS A 152 -20.74 31.63 22.94
C LYS A 152 -19.66 30.64 23.37
N ALA A 153 -18.89 30.15 22.42
CA ALA A 153 -17.79 29.23 22.68
C ALA A 153 -16.94 29.71 23.89
N ASN A 154 -16.86 28.88 24.95
CA ASN A 154 -16.20 29.07 26.23
C ASN A 154 -17.02 29.73 27.38
N ASP A 155 -18.34 29.89 27.30
CA ASP A 155 -19.11 30.39 28.41
C ASP A 155 -19.98 29.30 29.07
N VAL A 156 -20.14 29.40 30.40
CA VAL A 156 -20.94 28.44 31.19
C VAL A 156 -22.41 28.79 31.01
N VAL A 157 -23.22 27.88 30.46
CA VAL A 157 -24.67 28.05 30.27
C VAL A 157 -25.34 28.28 31.61
N ARG A 158 -26.07 29.40 31.75
CA ARG A 158 -26.79 29.81 32.96
C ARG A 158 -28.31 29.63 32.78
N LYS A 159 -29.04 29.71 33.88
CA LYS A 159 -30.51 29.57 33.90
C LYS A 159 -31.21 30.57 32.96
N GLU A 160 -30.69 31.78 32.89
CA GLU A 160 -31.21 32.89 32.06
C GLU A 160 -31.10 32.59 30.56
N ASP A 161 -30.05 31.84 30.14
CA ASP A 161 -29.85 31.44 28.74
C ASP A 161 -30.87 30.38 28.32
N VAL A 162 -31.22 29.47 29.22
CA VAL A 162 -32.27 28.47 29.01
C VAL A 162 -33.66 29.12 28.95
N GLU A 163 -33.92 30.14 29.76
CA GLU A 163 -35.20 30.91 29.77
C GLU A 163 -35.33 31.76 28.50
N ARG A 164 -34.25 32.34 27.99
CA ARG A 164 -34.22 33.09 26.73
C ARG A 164 -34.45 32.19 25.52
N GLY A 165 -33.84 30.99 25.49
CA GLY A 165 -34.06 29.98 24.48
C GLY A 165 -35.51 29.47 24.43
N SER A 166 -36.23 29.45 25.58
CA SER A 166 -37.64 29.07 25.64
C SER A 166 -38.60 30.15 25.10
N GLN A 167 -38.25 31.42 25.17
CA GLN A 167 -39.08 32.52 24.68
C GLN A 167 -38.99 32.68 23.14
N GLN A 168 -37.90 32.27 22.52
CA GLN A 168 -37.75 32.28 21.06
C GLN A 168 -38.59 31.17 20.34
N LYS A 169 -39.07 30.16 21.04
CA LYS A 169 -39.90 29.08 20.48
C LYS A 169 -41.42 29.39 20.47
N SER A 170 -41.85 30.52 21.08
CA SER A 170 -43.30 30.83 21.24
C SER A 170 -43.85 31.93 20.34
N THR A 171 -43.05 32.52 19.44
CA THR A 171 -43.54 33.51 18.48
C THR A 171 -43.11 33.17 17.07
N GLY A 172 -44.03 32.56 16.30
CA GLY A 172 -43.84 32.44 14.87
C GLY A 172 -44.36 31.16 14.24
N ALA A 173 -45.66 30.94 14.25
CA ALA A 173 -46.29 30.03 13.32
C ALA A 173 -46.81 30.81 12.11
N ALA A 174 -46.11 30.79 11.03
CA ALA A 174 -46.60 31.04 9.67
C ALA A 174 -46.06 29.99 8.75
N PRO A 175 -46.81 29.46 7.76
CA PRO A 175 -46.44 28.29 7.00
C PRO A 175 -45.28 28.63 6.05
N SER A 176 -44.11 28.14 6.34
CA SER A 176 -43.01 28.23 5.44
C SER A 176 -43.04 27.07 4.44
N LYS A 177 -43.03 27.43 3.17
CA LYS A 177 -42.80 26.59 2.01
C LYS A 177 -41.68 25.56 2.29
N GLU A 178 -41.94 24.34 1.86
CA GLU A 178 -40.93 23.27 1.75
C GLU A 178 -39.62 23.86 1.22
N LYS A 179 -38.62 23.84 2.07
CA LYS A 179 -37.25 23.99 1.60
C LYS A 179 -36.87 22.66 0.98
N GLU A 180 -36.89 22.69 -0.34
CA GLU A 180 -36.15 21.76 -1.17
C GLU A 180 -34.81 21.42 -0.50
N ALA A 181 -34.56 20.12 -0.25
CA ALA A 181 -33.31 19.65 0.30
C ALA A 181 -32.18 20.18 -0.60
N ALA A 182 -31.32 21.01 -0.03
CA ALA A 182 -30.16 21.51 -0.73
C ALA A 182 -29.35 20.33 -1.23
N ALA A 183 -29.28 20.17 -2.53
CA ALA A 183 -28.39 19.22 -3.19
C ALA A 183 -26.98 19.38 -2.61
N PRO A 184 -26.20 18.30 -2.43
CA PRO A 184 -24.84 18.40 -1.95
C PRO A 184 -24.11 19.40 -2.81
N GLN A 185 -23.62 20.48 -2.17
CA GLN A 185 -22.87 21.52 -2.87
C GLN A 185 -21.69 20.87 -3.55
N ALA A 186 -21.65 20.94 -4.86
CA ALA A 186 -20.48 20.54 -5.62
C ALA A 186 -19.22 21.17 -5.02
N PRO A 187 -18.12 20.43 -4.89
CA PRO A 187 -16.91 20.96 -4.31
C PRO A 187 -16.52 22.24 -5.05
N LYS A 188 -16.34 23.35 -4.30
CA LYS A 188 -15.99 24.65 -4.86
C LYS A 188 -14.75 24.46 -5.72
N THR A 189 -14.87 24.65 -7.02
CA THR A 189 -13.73 24.62 -7.96
C THR A 189 -12.68 25.61 -7.46
N PRO A 190 -11.42 25.22 -7.32
CA PRO A 190 -10.36 26.12 -6.91
C PRO A 190 -10.27 27.30 -7.90
N SER A 191 -10.04 28.50 -7.38
CA SER A 191 -9.91 29.73 -8.21
C SER A 191 -8.68 29.73 -9.11
N LYS A 192 -7.75 28.77 -8.90
CA LYS A 192 -6.52 28.55 -9.69
C LYS A 192 -6.66 27.26 -10.48
N PRO A 193 -6.02 27.15 -11.66
CA PRO A 193 -6.06 25.94 -12.45
C PRO A 193 -5.45 24.77 -11.66
N VAL A 194 -6.16 23.64 -11.63
CA VAL A 194 -5.74 22.38 -11.00
C VAL A 194 -5.99 21.26 -11.99
N ILE A 195 -5.07 20.32 -12.07
CA ILE A 195 -5.23 19.09 -12.81
C ILE A 195 -5.70 18.02 -11.81
N ARG A 196 -6.77 17.32 -12.15
CA ARG A 196 -7.32 16.24 -11.33
C ARG A 196 -7.33 14.96 -12.17
N GLU A 197 -6.45 14.05 -11.79
CA GLU A 197 -6.27 12.75 -12.45
C GLU A 197 -6.66 11.62 -11.47
N LYS A 198 -7.24 10.55 -12.01
CA LYS A 198 -7.50 9.33 -11.24
C LYS A 198 -6.17 8.64 -10.98
N MET A 199 -5.90 8.23 -9.75
CA MET A 199 -4.72 7.42 -9.44
C MET A 199 -4.86 6.04 -10.08
N SER A 200 -3.77 5.51 -10.65
CA SER A 200 -3.74 4.12 -11.14
C SER A 200 -4.07 3.14 -10.02
N ARG A 201 -4.57 1.96 -10.37
CA ARG A 201 -4.94 0.93 -9.39
C ARG A 201 -3.75 0.51 -8.54
N ARG A 202 -2.57 0.33 -9.16
CA ARG A 202 -1.32 0.05 -8.43
C ARG A 202 -0.99 1.11 -7.38
N LYS A 203 -1.12 2.40 -7.71
CA LYS A 203 -0.91 3.49 -6.74
C LYS A 203 -1.93 3.46 -5.61
N GLN A 204 -3.19 3.15 -5.90
CA GLN A 204 -4.24 3.03 -4.89
C GLN A 204 -3.97 1.86 -3.93
N THR A 205 -3.62 0.68 -4.47
CA THR A 205 -3.27 -0.51 -3.67
C THR A 205 -2.02 -0.26 -2.83
N ALA A 206 -0.96 0.32 -3.42
CA ALA A 206 0.25 0.67 -2.69
C ALA A 206 -0.04 1.66 -1.55
N ALA A 207 -0.87 2.69 -1.80
CA ALA A 207 -1.26 3.66 -0.77
C ALA A 207 -2.01 2.99 0.40
N LYS A 208 -2.94 2.09 0.11
CA LYS A 208 -3.67 1.32 1.14
C LYS A 208 -2.70 0.45 1.96
N LYS A 209 -1.86 -0.34 1.30
CA LYS A 209 -0.89 -1.23 1.97
C LYS A 209 0.13 -0.46 2.82
N LEU A 210 0.70 0.64 2.29
CA LEU A 210 1.64 1.46 3.04
C LEU A 210 1.01 2.09 4.29
N LEU A 211 -0.23 2.58 4.17
CA LEU A 211 -0.96 3.14 5.30
C LEU A 211 -1.31 2.06 6.34
N GLU A 212 -1.72 0.88 5.90
CA GLU A 212 -2.00 -0.27 6.76
C GLU A 212 -0.77 -0.68 7.56
N VAL A 213 0.38 -0.88 6.92
CA VAL A 213 1.64 -1.23 7.59
C VAL A 213 2.04 -0.14 8.57
N SER A 214 2.01 1.13 8.16
CA SER A 214 2.38 2.26 9.02
C SER A 214 1.50 2.38 10.27
N ASN A 215 0.21 2.04 10.18
CA ASN A 215 -0.73 2.10 11.30
C ASN A 215 -0.69 0.87 12.20
N ASN A 216 -0.30 -0.30 11.65
CA ASN A 216 -0.34 -1.58 12.36
C ASN A 216 1.02 -2.04 12.88
N THR A 217 2.08 -1.24 12.73
CA THR A 217 3.43 -1.53 13.25
C THR A 217 3.87 -0.49 14.27
N ALA A 218 4.58 -0.92 15.30
CA ALA A 218 5.31 -0.02 16.20
C ALA A 218 6.67 0.31 15.57
N MET A 219 6.65 1.01 14.44
CA MET A 219 7.83 1.20 13.59
C MET A 219 8.80 2.21 14.19
N LEU A 220 10.03 1.78 14.42
CA LEU A 220 11.17 2.64 14.74
C LEU A 220 12.23 2.55 13.64
N THR A 221 13.08 3.58 13.56
CA THR A 221 14.24 3.58 12.66
C THR A 221 15.50 3.91 13.45
N THR A 222 16.52 3.05 13.33
CA THR A 222 17.88 3.33 13.79
C THR A 222 18.79 3.59 12.60
N PHE A 223 19.82 4.41 12.79
CA PHE A 223 20.76 4.81 11.75
C PHE A 223 22.17 4.45 12.16
N ASN A 224 23.00 4.18 11.17
CA ASN A 224 24.45 4.08 11.34
C ASN A 224 25.15 4.66 10.13
N GLU A 225 26.43 4.93 10.29
CA GLU A 225 27.30 5.48 9.26
C GLU A 225 28.37 4.45 8.90
N VAL A 226 28.57 4.24 7.60
CA VAL A 226 29.50 3.25 7.04
C VAL A 226 30.59 3.92 6.24
N ASP A 227 31.84 3.60 6.51
CA ASP A 227 32.99 3.97 5.68
C ASP A 227 33.07 3.00 4.47
N MET A 228 32.82 3.53 3.29
CA MET A 228 32.79 2.76 2.05
C MET A 228 34.19 2.59 1.41
N THR A 229 35.25 3.07 2.04
CA THR A 229 36.62 3.11 1.47
C THR A 229 37.09 1.73 1.02
N ASN A 230 37.00 0.72 1.90
CA ASN A 230 37.56 -0.62 1.62
C ASN A 230 36.72 -1.37 0.57
N VAL A 231 35.40 -1.34 0.67
CA VAL A 231 34.53 -2.00 -0.31
C VAL A 231 34.61 -1.34 -1.69
N MET A 232 34.76 -0.01 -1.75
CA MET A 232 35.00 0.70 -3.01
C MET A 232 36.35 0.38 -3.63
N ALA A 233 37.41 0.31 -2.82
CA ALA A 233 38.75 -0.07 -3.26
C ALA A 233 38.77 -1.53 -3.76
N LEU A 234 38.13 -2.46 -3.03
CA LEU A 234 37.99 -3.85 -3.45
C LEU A 234 37.23 -3.96 -4.79
N ARG A 235 36.11 -3.28 -4.89
CA ARG A 235 35.31 -3.24 -6.12
C ARG A 235 36.12 -2.65 -7.30
N LYS A 236 36.79 -1.54 -7.11
CA LYS A 236 37.62 -0.92 -8.15
C LYS A 236 38.73 -1.87 -8.65
N ARG A 237 39.37 -2.61 -7.75
CA ARG A 237 40.44 -3.57 -8.07
C ARG A 237 39.92 -4.83 -8.78
N LYS A 238 38.68 -5.27 -8.49
CA LYS A 238 38.17 -6.58 -8.93
C LYS A 238 37.12 -6.52 -10.03
N LYS A 239 36.47 -5.36 -10.26
CA LYS A 239 35.28 -5.24 -11.13
C LYS A 239 35.52 -5.73 -12.57
N ASP A 240 36.71 -5.46 -13.16
CA ASP A 240 36.96 -5.78 -14.57
C ASP A 240 37.14 -7.30 -14.74
N LYS A 241 38.00 -7.91 -13.89
CA LYS A 241 38.15 -9.37 -13.86
C LYS A 241 36.85 -10.10 -13.49
N PHE A 242 36.11 -9.56 -12.53
CA PHE A 242 34.80 -10.15 -12.15
C PHE A 242 33.82 -10.20 -13.33
N MET A 243 33.79 -9.12 -14.13
CA MET A 243 32.93 -9.06 -15.32
C MET A 243 33.39 -10.04 -16.42
N GLU A 244 34.69 -10.26 -16.57
CA GLU A 244 35.26 -11.25 -17.50
C GLU A 244 34.91 -12.70 -17.05
N ASP A 245 35.06 -12.98 -15.76
CA ASP A 245 34.86 -14.31 -15.17
C ASP A 245 33.35 -14.70 -15.04
N HIS A 246 32.42 -13.72 -15.16
CA HIS A 246 30.98 -13.93 -14.90
C HIS A 246 30.07 -13.36 -16.01
N ASP A 247 30.34 -13.68 -17.26
CA ASP A 247 29.50 -13.40 -18.43
C ASP A 247 29.02 -11.94 -18.54
N GLY A 248 29.87 -10.97 -18.20
CA GLY A 248 29.55 -9.55 -18.25
C GLY A 248 28.79 -9.02 -17.04
N THR A 249 28.56 -9.82 -16.01
CA THR A 249 27.91 -9.40 -14.77
C THR A 249 28.75 -8.36 -14.03
N LYS A 250 28.14 -7.22 -13.70
CA LYS A 250 28.84 -6.11 -13.02
C LYS A 250 28.86 -6.36 -11.52
N LEU A 251 30.03 -6.19 -10.88
CA LEU A 251 30.14 -6.18 -9.42
C LEU A 251 29.57 -4.86 -8.87
N GLY A 252 28.36 -4.90 -8.37
CA GLY A 252 27.65 -3.78 -7.71
C GLY A 252 27.95 -3.73 -6.21
N PHE A 253 27.25 -2.82 -5.51
CA PHE A 253 27.24 -2.79 -4.04
C PHE A 253 26.14 -3.68 -3.45
N MET A 254 25.11 -4.00 -4.27
CA MET A 254 23.93 -4.72 -3.76
C MET A 254 24.29 -6.12 -3.28
N SER A 255 25.18 -6.83 -3.96
CA SER A 255 25.64 -8.15 -3.52
C SER A 255 26.37 -8.10 -2.17
N PHE A 256 27.20 -7.06 -1.93
CA PHE A 256 27.86 -6.89 -0.62
C PHE A 256 26.84 -6.66 0.50
N PHE A 257 25.89 -5.73 0.29
CA PHE A 257 24.84 -5.46 1.28
C PHE A 257 23.91 -6.64 1.47
N THR A 258 23.56 -7.38 0.42
CA THR A 258 22.73 -8.59 0.51
C THR A 258 23.46 -9.68 1.34
N LYS A 259 24.72 -9.95 1.07
CA LYS A 259 25.51 -10.93 1.86
C LYS A 259 25.69 -10.49 3.31
N ALA A 260 25.99 -9.21 3.56
CA ALA A 260 26.10 -8.67 4.90
C ALA A 260 24.76 -8.75 5.67
N ALA A 261 23.65 -8.44 4.98
CA ALA A 261 22.31 -8.59 5.57
C ALA A 261 21.99 -10.05 5.90
N VAL A 262 22.28 -11.00 4.99
CA VAL A 262 22.06 -12.43 5.24
C VAL A 262 22.88 -12.93 6.42
N ALA A 263 24.17 -12.56 6.54
CA ALA A 263 24.99 -12.90 7.69
C ALA A 263 24.42 -12.35 9.00
N ALA A 264 23.95 -11.09 8.99
CA ALA A 264 23.31 -10.47 10.12
C ALA A 264 21.96 -11.12 10.46
N LEU A 265 21.13 -11.49 9.48
CA LEU A 265 19.85 -12.20 9.68
C LEU A 265 20.03 -13.58 10.31
N LYS A 266 21.10 -14.31 9.94
CA LYS A 266 21.46 -15.58 10.60
C LYS A 266 21.81 -15.40 12.08
N ARG A 267 22.40 -14.25 12.45
CA ARG A 267 22.81 -13.93 13.83
C ARG A 267 21.68 -13.35 14.68
N TYR A 268 20.74 -12.64 14.05
CA TYR A 268 19.60 -11.97 14.69
C TYR A 268 18.29 -12.44 14.03
N PRO A 269 17.83 -13.67 14.34
CA PRO A 269 16.69 -14.29 13.66
C PRO A 269 15.36 -13.54 13.87
N GLU A 270 15.25 -12.73 14.92
CA GLU A 270 14.07 -11.89 15.18
C GLU A 270 13.85 -10.84 14.07
N VAL A 271 14.92 -10.43 13.39
CA VAL A 271 14.86 -9.49 12.26
C VAL A 271 14.34 -10.18 10.99
N ASN A 272 14.45 -11.51 10.91
CA ASN A 272 13.95 -12.36 9.81
C ASN A 272 12.60 -13.02 10.18
N ALA A 273 11.72 -12.28 10.83
CA ALA A 273 10.45 -12.78 11.33
C ALA A 273 9.26 -11.95 10.83
N GLU A 274 8.07 -12.40 11.16
CA GLU A 274 6.81 -11.68 11.01
C GLU A 274 5.86 -12.01 12.17
N ILE A 275 4.83 -11.18 12.35
CA ILE A 275 3.79 -11.39 13.36
C ILE A 275 2.58 -12.01 12.68
N ASP A 276 2.13 -13.16 13.19
CA ASP A 276 0.89 -13.81 12.77
C ASP A 276 0.00 -14.04 14.02
N GLY A 277 -0.98 -13.16 14.21
CA GLY A 277 -1.79 -13.10 15.42
C GLY A 277 -0.92 -12.92 16.66
N ASP A 278 -0.93 -13.92 17.55
CA ASP A 278 -0.12 -13.95 18.79
C ASP A 278 1.24 -14.65 18.62
N TYR A 279 1.59 -15.05 17.41
CA TYR A 279 2.82 -15.79 17.13
C TYR A 279 3.85 -14.91 16.44
N MET A 280 5.12 -15.07 16.82
CA MET A 280 6.26 -14.62 16.04
C MET A 280 6.72 -15.79 15.16
N VAL A 281 6.63 -15.61 13.84
CA VAL A 281 7.03 -16.60 12.84
C VAL A 281 8.40 -16.25 12.30
N THR A 282 9.44 -16.98 12.73
CA THR A 282 10.80 -16.79 12.25
C THR A 282 11.03 -17.59 10.97
N LYS A 283 11.43 -16.92 9.89
CA LYS A 283 11.69 -17.54 8.59
C LYS A 283 13.08 -18.21 8.60
N GLN A 284 13.13 -19.46 8.12
CA GLN A 284 14.38 -20.24 8.05
C GLN A 284 14.97 -20.21 6.62
N TYR A 285 14.66 -19.16 5.86
CA TYR A 285 15.16 -18.90 4.51
C TYR A 285 15.46 -17.41 4.35
N TYR A 286 16.24 -17.06 3.34
CA TYR A 286 16.75 -15.71 3.15
C TYR A 286 16.47 -15.22 1.73
N ASP A 287 15.21 -14.87 1.48
CA ASP A 287 14.70 -14.31 0.23
C ASP A 287 14.63 -12.80 0.37
N ILE A 288 15.58 -12.12 -0.26
CA ILE A 288 15.78 -10.68 -0.03
C ILE A 288 15.06 -9.87 -1.11
N GLY A 289 14.08 -9.10 -0.69
CA GLY A 289 13.39 -8.13 -1.54
C GLY A 289 14.28 -6.94 -1.89
N ILE A 290 14.36 -6.61 -3.16
CA ILE A 290 15.13 -5.46 -3.65
C ILE A 290 14.15 -4.44 -4.24
N ALA A 291 14.11 -3.24 -3.66
CA ALA A 291 13.23 -2.18 -4.14
C ALA A 291 13.69 -1.65 -5.50
N VAL A 292 12.84 -1.76 -6.52
CA VAL A 292 13.08 -1.32 -7.89
C VAL A 292 12.07 -0.23 -8.27
N SER A 293 12.58 0.92 -8.71
CA SER A 293 11.75 2.00 -9.24
C SER A 293 11.42 1.75 -10.72
N THR A 294 10.13 1.85 -11.05
CA THR A 294 9.61 1.73 -12.41
C THR A 294 8.73 2.95 -12.75
N PRO A 295 8.41 3.20 -14.01
CA PRO A 295 7.44 4.24 -14.38
C PRO A 295 6.07 4.07 -13.71
N GLY A 296 5.63 2.81 -13.49
CA GLY A 296 4.38 2.48 -12.82
C GLY A 296 4.41 2.56 -11.29
N GLY A 297 5.57 2.83 -10.68
CA GLY A 297 5.76 2.92 -9.22
C GLY A 297 6.90 2.05 -8.70
N LEU A 298 6.91 1.83 -7.39
CA LEU A 298 7.91 1.00 -6.71
C LEU A 298 7.45 -0.46 -6.65
N LEU A 299 8.30 -1.39 -7.09
CA LEU A 299 8.10 -2.83 -6.97
C LEU A 299 9.23 -3.44 -6.14
N VAL A 300 8.95 -4.54 -5.44
CA VAL A 300 9.94 -5.21 -4.57
C VAL A 300 10.01 -6.70 -4.93
N PRO A 301 10.67 -7.07 -6.03
CA PRO A 301 10.94 -8.46 -6.34
C PRO A 301 11.96 -9.06 -5.39
N ASN A 302 11.91 -10.38 -5.18
CA ASN A 302 12.74 -11.12 -4.23
C ASN A 302 13.84 -11.94 -4.94
N VAL A 303 15.06 -11.72 -4.51
CA VAL A 303 16.19 -12.61 -4.83
C VAL A 303 16.10 -13.80 -3.88
N ARG A 304 15.90 -14.99 -4.45
CA ARG A 304 15.69 -16.22 -3.68
C ARG A 304 17.00 -16.81 -3.15
N ASP A 305 16.92 -17.50 -2.00
CA ASP A 305 18.04 -18.27 -1.44
C ASP A 305 19.38 -17.50 -1.40
N CYS A 306 19.39 -16.25 -0.95
CA CYS A 306 20.58 -15.39 -0.94
C CYS A 306 21.73 -15.93 -0.09
N ASP A 307 21.46 -16.82 0.84
CA ASP A 307 22.46 -17.52 1.65
C ASP A 307 23.28 -18.53 0.83
N LYS A 308 22.68 -19.15 -0.22
CA LYS A 308 23.30 -20.15 -1.07
C LYS A 308 23.98 -19.57 -2.30
N LYS A 309 23.64 -18.33 -2.67
CA LYS A 309 24.13 -17.64 -3.87
C LYS A 309 25.45 -16.93 -3.64
N ASN A 310 26.33 -16.93 -4.63
CA ASN A 310 27.52 -16.10 -4.66
C ASN A 310 27.22 -14.67 -5.12
N PHE A 311 28.23 -13.79 -5.12
CA PHE A 311 28.11 -12.37 -5.50
C PHE A 311 27.61 -12.17 -6.92
N ALA A 312 28.08 -13.00 -7.87
CA ALA A 312 27.72 -12.90 -9.28
C ALA A 312 26.26 -13.33 -9.51
N GLU A 313 25.84 -14.41 -8.91
CA GLU A 313 24.46 -14.91 -8.98
C GLU A 313 23.46 -13.89 -8.40
N ILE A 314 23.82 -13.26 -7.27
CA ILE A 314 22.97 -12.19 -6.67
C ILE A 314 22.87 -10.99 -7.61
N GLU A 315 23.98 -10.46 -8.12
CA GLU A 315 23.98 -9.31 -9.03
C GLU A 315 23.23 -9.59 -10.33
N GLN A 316 23.42 -10.77 -10.89
CA GLN A 316 22.74 -11.20 -12.12
C GLN A 316 21.22 -11.31 -11.91
N GLU A 317 20.79 -11.91 -10.80
CA GLU A 317 19.38 -12.05 -10.50
C GLU A 317 18.72 -10.69 -10.22
N ILE A 318 19.40 -9.79 -9.49
CA ILE A 318 18.93 -8.41 -9.29
C ILE A 318 18.76 -7.70 -10.66
N ALA A 319 19.74 -7.86 -11.57
CA ALA A 319 19.66 -7.25 -12.90
C ALA A 319 18.49 -7.81 -13.73
N ASN A 320 18.28 -9.12 -13.67
CA ASN A 320 17.17 -9.81 -14.34
C ASN A 320 15.81 -9.34 -13.80
N LEU A 321 15.64 -9.34 -12.47
CA LEU A 321 14.42 -8.88 -11.81
C LEU A 321 14.14 -7.40 -12.09
N ALA A 322 15.18 -6.55 -12.08
CA ALA A 322 15.03 -5.14 -12.42
C ALA A 322 14.64 -4.91 -13.89
N THR A 323 15.07 -5.78 -14.80
CA THR A 323 14.66 -5.75 -16.22
C THR A 323 13.21 -6.20 -16.35
N LYS A 324 12.83 -7.34 -15.76
CA LYS A 324 11.43 -7.79 -15.71
C LYS A 324 10.51 -6.73 -15.12
N ALA A 325 10.95 -6.03 -14.06
CA ALA A 325 10.18 -4.97 -13.43
C ALA A 325 9.89 -3.79 -14.37
N ARG A 326 10.91 -3.34 -15.12
CA ARG A 326 10.75 -2.25 -16.10
C ARG A 326 9.91 -2.64 -17.30
N ASP A 327 9.98 -3.90 -17.71
CA ASP A 327 9.23 -4.47 -18.83
C ASP A 327 7.83 -4.96 -18.42
N ASN A 328 7.37 -4.67 -17.18
CA ASN A 328 6.11 -5.17 -16.61
C ASN A 328 5.94 -6.71 -16.67
N LYS A 329 7.05 -7.47 -16.63
CA LYS A 329 7.05 -8.94 -16.75
C LYS A 329 7.28 -9.65 -15.41
N LEU A 330 7.20 -8.94 -14.28
CA LEU A 330 7.25 -9.58 -12.97
C LEU A 330 6.00 -10.38 -12.72
N THR A 331 6.19 -11.60 -12.26
CA THR A 331 5.11 -12.48 -11.82
C THR A 331 4.79 -12.25 -10.34
N LEU A 332 3.66 -12.74 -9.89
CA LEU A 332 3.29 -12.71 -8.49
C LEU A 332 4.32 -13.47 -7.63
N ASP A 333 4.80 -14.60 -8.13
CA ASP A 333 5.82 -15.41 -7.47
C ASP A 333 7.14 -14.65 -7.29
N ASP A 334 7.56 -13.81 -8.25
CA ASP A 334 8.75 -12.97 -8.09
C ASP A 334 8.64 -12.00 -6.88
N MET A 335 7.43 -11.65 -6.43
CA MET A 335 7.19 -10.62 -5.41
C MET A 335 6.72 -11.16 -4.04
N MET A 336 6.21 -12.39 -3.99
CA MET A 336 5.67 -12.97 -2.74
C MET A 336 6.75 -13.60 -1.86
N ASN A 337 6.43 -13.77 -0.57
CA ASN A 337 7.21 -14.53 0.40
C ASN A 337 8.64 -14.06 0.66
N GLY A 338 8.97 -12.80 0.36
CA GLY A 338 10.25 -12.22 0.76
C GLY A 338 10.39 -12.22 2.29
N SER A 339 11.62 -12.45 2.78
CA SER A 339 11.87 -12.52 4.21
C SER A 339 12.35 -11.19 4.81
N PHE A 340 13.07 -10.39 4.02
CA PHE A 340 13.64 -9.10 4.39
C PHE A 340 13.74 -8.22 3.15
N THR A 341 13.77 -6.90 3.30
CA THR A 341 13.85 -5.97 2.16
C THR A 341 15.04 -5.02 2.27
N ILE A 342 15.72 -4.77 1.14
CA ILE A 342 16.74 -3.74 0.99
C ILE A 342 16.23 -2.70 0.00
N THR A 343 16.25 -1.43 0.39
CA THR A 343 15.90 -0.30 -0.46
C THR A 343 17.06 0.66 -0.62
N ASN A 344 17.31 1.14 -1.84
CA ASN A 344 18.42 2.05 -2.13
C ASN A 344 17.90 3.40 -2.67
N GLY A 345 17.78 4.37 -1.77
CA GLY A 345 17.47 5.77 -2.10
C GLY A 345 18.68 6.60 -2.56
N GLY A 346 19.88 6.07 -2.38
CA GLY A 346 21.14 6.78 -2.68
C GLY A 346 21.33 7.10 -4.15
N ILE A 347 20.80 6.25 -5.04
CA ILE A 347 20.83 6.49 -6.49
C ILE A 347 20.03 7.74 -6.92
N PHE A 348 19.10 8.19 -6.07
CA PHE A 348 18.29 9.40 -6.27
C PHE A 348 18.80 10.59 -5.48
N GLY A 349 19.94 10.45 -4.78
CA GLY A 349 20.56 11.51 -3.98
C GLY A 349 20.07 11.61 -2.54
N SER A 350 19.32 10.62 -2.03
CA SER A 350 18.87 10.62 -0.62
C SER A 350 20.06 10.51 0.32
N MET A 351 20.19 11.45 1.26
CA MET A 351 21.20 11.39 2.31
C MET A 351 20.77 10.46 3.44
N MET A 352 19.51 10.51 3.82
CA MET A 352 18.93 9.75 4.93
C MET A 352 17.41 9.69 4.79
N SER A 353 16.80 8.55 5.11
CA SER A 353 15.34 8.37 5.12
C SER A 353 14.93 7.30 6.13
N THR A 354 13.66 7.28 6.50
CA THR A 354 13.03 6.27 7.34
C THR A 354 12.13 5.41 6.45
N PRO A 355 12.64 4.30 5.86
CA PRO A 355 11.84 3.48 4.96
C PRO A 355 10.68 2.81 5.71
N ILE A 356 9.53 2.68 5.05
CA ILE A 356 8.39 1.93 5.58
C ILE A 356 8.64 0.44 5.34
N ILE A 357 8.34 -0.39 6.34
CA ILE A 357 8.49 -1.85 6.27
C ILE A 357 7.62 -2.43 5.14
N ASN A 358 8.10 -3.45 4.46
CA ASN A 358 7.42 -4.07 3.34
C ASN A 358 6.49 -5.21 3.81
N GLY A 359 5.18 -5.01 3.68
CA GLY A 359 4.17 -6.02 4.02
C GLY A 359 4.22 -6.47 5.48
N SER A 360 4.27 -7.79 5.70
CA SER A 360 4.31 -8.42 7.02
C SER A 360 5.72 -8.60 7.59
N GLN A 361 6.77 -8.17 6.87
CA GLN A 361 8.16 -8.30 7.33
C GLN A 361 8.41 -7.52 8.62
N ALA A 362 9.40 -7.97 9.41
CA ALA A 362 9.76 -7.32 10.67
C ALA A 362 10.64 -6.08 10.48
N ALA A 363 11.40 -5.99 9.38
CA ALA A 363 12.33 -4.90 9.15
C ALA A 363 12.68 -4.67 7.67
N ILE A 364 13.28 -3.50 7.40
CA ILE A 364 13.78 -3.06 6.11
C ILE A 364 15.08 -2.28 6.26
N LEU A 365 16.07 -2.59 5.41
CA LEU A 365 17.35 -1.88 5.33
C LEU A 365 17.29 -0.79 4.26
N GLY A 366 17.56 0.46 4.65
CA GLY A 366 17.72 1.61 3.76
C GLY A 366 19.18 1.92 3.48
N MET A 367 19.53 2.03 2.20
CA MET A 367 20.84 2.51 1.73
C MET A 367 20.70 3.91 1.16
N HIS A 368 21.74 4.73 1.32
CA HIS A 368 21.72 6.14 0.94
C HIS A 368 22.93 6.54 0.10
N SER A 369 23.03 7.81 -0.23
CA SER A 369 24.12 8.34 -1.06
C SER A 369 25.47 8.19 -0.39
N ILE A 370 26.50 7.87 -1.19
CA ILE A 370 27.90 7.92 -0.75
C ILE A 370 28.37 9.37 -0.90
N ILE A 371 28.75 9.98 0.21
CA ILE A 371 29.18 11.38 0.26
C ILE A 371 30.60 11.43 0.83
N THR A 372 31.53 12.02 0.09
CA THR A 372 32.89 12.25 0.59
C THR A 372 32.87 13.40 1.59
N ARG A 373 33.35 13.13 2.82
CA ARG A 373 33.42 14.12 3.89
C ARG A 373 34.62 13.87 4.82
N PRO A 374 35.07 14.90 5.54
CA PRO A 374 36.15 14.76 6.51
C PRO A 374 35.65 13.92 7.70
N VAL A 375 36.45 12.92 8.06
CA VAL A 375 36.19 12.01 9.18
C VAL A 375 37.45 11.96 10.04
N ALA A 376 37.30 12.05 11.35
CA ALA A 376 38.40 11.83 12.28
C ALA A 376 38.73 10.33 12.31
N ILE A 377 39.97 10.01 11.91
CA ILE A 377 40.48 8.63 11.94
C ILE A 377 41.04 8.31 13.33
N ASP A 378 41.70 9.29 13.90
CA ASP A 378 42.16 9.29 15.28
C ASP A 378 42.05 10.71 15.88
N GLN A 379 42.63 10.95 17.07
CA GLN A 379 42.50 12.24 17.76
C GLN A 379 43.12 13.42 16.99
N ASP A 380 44.12 13.14 16.14
CA ASP A 380 44.91 14.17 15.47
C ASP A 380 44.79 14.15 13.95
N THR A 381 44.18 13.09 13.38
CA THR A 381 44.17 12.87 11.92
C THR A 381 42.73 12.95 11.38
N ILE A 382 42.53 13.80 10.37
CA ILE A 382 41.28 13.90 9.61
C ILE A 382 41.54 13.51 8.17
N GLU A 383 40.74 12.59 7.64
CA GLU A 383 40.79 12.18 6.24
C GLU A 383 39.46 12.36 5.55
N ASN A 384 39.48 12.62 4.25
CA ASN A 384 38.28 12.58 3.42
C ASN A 384 37.90 11.12 3.11
N ARG A 385 36.79 10.66 3.62
CA ARG A 385 36.28 9.31 3.44
C ARG A 385 34.92 9.30 2.71
N PRO A 386 34.69 8.31 1.83
CA PRO A 386 33.36 8.10 1.23
C PRO A 386 32.44 7.45 2.25
N MET A 387 31.53 8.22 2.82
CA MET A 387 30.64 7.78 3.89
C MET A 387 29.23 7.57 3.37
N MET A 388 28.55 6.54 3.88
CA MET A 388 27.15 6.25 3.58
C MET A 388 26.36 6.12 4.88
N TYR A 389 25.20 6.77 4.96
CA TYR A 389 24.22 6.42 5.99
C TYR A 389 23.45 5.17 5.59
N ILE A 390 23.25 4.30 6.55
CA ILE A 390 22.33 3.16 6.48
C ILE A 390 21.27 3.30 7.55
N ALA A 391 20.06 2.85 7.24
CA ALA A 391 18.92 2.91 8.13
C ALA A 391 18.30 1.52 8.28
N LEU A 392 17.88 1.16 9.47
CA LEU A 392 17.04 -0.02 9.72
C LEU A 392 15.73 0.47 10.32
N SER A 393 14.64 0.35 9.56
CA SER A 393 13.29 0.46 10.13
C SER A 393 12.84 -0.93 10.55
N TYR A 394 12.26 -1.03 11.74
CA TYR A 394 11.89 -2.31 12.35
C TYR A 394 10.63 -2.17 13.20
N ASP A 395 9.94 -3.29 13.39
CA ASP A 395 8.77 -3.38 14.27
C ASP A 395 9.22 -3.63 15.70
N HIS A 396 9.07 -2.62 16.55
CA HIS A 396 9.53 -2.67 17.96
C HIS A 396 8.66 -3.58 18.86
N ARG A 397 7.63 -4.20 18.28
CA ARG A 397 6.86 -5.22 19.02
C ARG A 397 7.60 -6.55 19.15
N ILE A 398 8.53 -6.86 18.22
CA ILE A 398 9.29 -8.13 18.17
C ILE A 398 10.81 -7.93 18.08
N ILE A 399 11.29 -6.74 17.75
CA ILE A 399 12.73 -6.43 17.68
C ILE A 399 13.01 -5.32 18.69
N ASP A 400 13.84 -5.62 19.70
CA ASP A 400 14.26 -4.63 20.67
C ASP A 400 15.39 -3.73 20.15
N GLY A 401 15.60 -2.60 20.83
CA GLY A 401 16.61 -1.63 20.39
C GLY A 401 18.03 -2.19 20.37
N LYS A 402 18.37 -3.12 21.26
CA LYS A 402 19.68 -3.77 21.30
C LYS A 402 19.91 -4.63 20.06
N GLU A 403 18.94 -5.47 19.69
CA GLU A 403 18.99 -6.35 18.53
C GLU A 403 19.06 -5.53 17.24
N ALA A 404 18.19 -4.53 17.10
CA ALA A 404 18.16 -3.64 15.93
C ALA A 404 19.50 -2.90 15.71
N VAL A 405 20.04 -2.30 16.76
CA VAL A 405 21.32 -1.57 16.70
C VAL A 405 22.49 -2.53 16.43
N SER A 406 22.48 -3.70 17.07
CA SER A 406 23.55 -4.71 16.89
C SER A 406 23.51 -5.32 15.49
N PHE A 407 22.32 -5.57 14.93
CA PHE A 407 22.11 -6.01 13.55
C PHE A 407 22.68 -4.99 12.56
N LEU A 408 22.31 -3.72 12.71
CA LEU A 408 22.78 -2.66 11.81
C LEU A 408 24.28 -2.41 11.95
N LYS A 409 24.83 -2.53 13.18
CA LYS A 409 26.26 -2.46 13.46
C LYS A 409 27.03 -3.59 12.77
N MET A 410 26.52 -4.83 12.82
CA MET A 410 27.14 -5.97 12.13
C MET A 410 27.20 -5.74 10.60
N ILE A 411 26.11 -5.25 9.99
CA ILE A 411 26.14 -4.89 8.57
C ILE A 411 27.22 -3.84 8.28
N LYS A 412 27.32 -2.79 9.12
CA LYS A 412 28.37 -1.77 9.01
C LYS A 412 29.76 -2.41 9.02
N GLU A 413 30.07 -3.22 10.03
CA GLU A 413 31.37 -3.86 10.21
C GLU A 413 31.75 -4.74 9.01
N LEU A 414 30.79 -5.53 8.47
CA LEU A 414 31.00 -6.39 7.31
C LEU A 414 31.20 -5.60 6.00
N ILE A 415 30.62 -4.42 5.88
CA ILE A 415 30.85 -3.53 4.69
C ILE A 415 32.17 -2.78 4.82
N GLU A 416 32.53 -2.33 6.02
CA GLU A 416 33.81 -1.66 6.30
C GLU A 416 34.98 -2.63 6.16
N ASN A 417 34.77 -3.93 6.48
CA ASN A 417 35.76 -5.00 6.37
C ASN A 417 35.22 -6.14 5.49
N PRO A 418 35.17 -5.96 4.16
CA PRO A 418 34.53 -6.93 3.27
C PRO A 418 35.24 -8.31 3.25
N GLU A 419 36.42 -8.44 3.80
CA GLU A 419 37.13 -9.72 3.98
C GLU A 419 36.43 -10.61 5.00
N ASP A 420 35.78 -10.02 6.02
CA ASP A 420 35.04 -10.75 7.06
C ASP A 420 33.80 -11.45 6.47
N LEU A 421 33.27 -10.98 5.34
CA LEU A 421 32.19 -11.68 4.62
C LEU A 421 32.59 -13.10 4.18
N LEU A 422 33.88 -13.38 4.00
CA LEU A 422 34.38 -14.72 3.67
C LEU A 422 34.32 -15.68 4.87
N LEU A 423 34.29 -15.13 6.09
CA LEU A 423 34.26 -15.91 7.33
C LEU A 423 32.83 -16.15 7.83
N GLU A 424 31.91 -15.27 7.45
CA GLU A 424 30.51 -15.26 7.91
C GLU A 424 29.50 -15.77 6.85
N SER A 425 29.98 -16.07 5.62
CA SER A 425 29.12 -16.47 4.49
C SER A 425 28.80 -17.97 4.44
#